data_f2bf0ac80182ca33962d6fb9e0a0ebf8
#
_entry.id   f2bf0ac80182ca33962d6fb9e0a0ebf8
#
_cell.length_a   1.000
_cell.length_b   1.000
_cell.length_c   1.000
_cell.angle_alpha   90.00
_cell.angle_beta   90.00
_cell.angle_gamma   90.00
#
_symmetry.space_group_name_H-M   'P 1'
#
loop_
_entity.id
_entity.type
_entity.pdbx_description
1 polymer ?
#
loop_
_entity_poly.entity_id
_entity_poly.type
_entity_poly.pdbx_seq_one_letter_code
_entity_poly.pdbx_strand_id
1 'polypeptide(L)'
;MITVEDLTKRYPRTTAVDHISFSVDKGQIVGFLGPNGAGKTTTMRMLTCFFPPTAGKATVAGFDVLEQPLEVRRHIGYLPESPPLYLEMETIEYLRFVGQLKGLAGTELEKRVAYVIDRCALGDVKSRLLGKLSKGYRQRVGLAQAIIHNPDVLILDEPTSGLDPRQINEARELIRSLAGDHTIILSTHILPEVEQTCEQVIIINKGKLVATDSVANLQARARGAESVLIEVAARTGDFPAAQVQQQLERIGGISRVLVKEQFTRGAVYELEASKGQMVRGDIARFVVNGGWELNELRPAAMSLEEIFLQLTGTEAVVEPTSSEPANLPPPPSGGGEPPAPEAHA
;
A
#
# COMPACT_ATOMS: atom_id res chain seq x y z
N MET A 1 -13.89 -13.72 -10.90
CA MET A 1 -13.45 -12.89 -12.06
C MET A 1 -11.99 -13.15 -12.42
N ILE A 2 -11.13 -13.29 -11.41
CA ILE A 2 -9.75 -13.74 -11.57
C ILE A 2 -9.58 -15.01 -10.76
N THR A 3 -8.93 -16.03 -11.33
CA THR A 3 -8.61 -17.27 -10.63
C THR A 3 -7.15 -17.62 -10.89
N VAL A 4 -6.42 -17.94 -9.85
CA VAL A 4 -5.00 -18.29 -9.89
C VAL A 4 -4.82 -19.60 -9.12
N GLU A 5 -4.17 -20.58 -9.77
CA GLU A 5 -3.97 -21.94 -9.24
C GLU A 5 -2.49 -22.33 -9.36
N ASP A 6 -1.83 -22.55 -8.24
CA ASP A 6 -0.42 -22.98 -8.13
C ASP A 6 0.56 -22.16 -9.01
N LEU A 7 0.26 -20.88 -9.20
CA LEU A 7 1.01 -20.00 -10.10
C LEU A 7 2.44 -19.84 -9.60
N THR A 8 3.40 -20.13 -10.49
CA THR A 8 4.82 -20.13 -10.16
C THR A 8 5.62 -19.37 -11.21
N LYS A 9 6.57 -18.53 -10.75
CA LYS A 9 7.57 -17.89 -11.62
C LYS A 9 8.97 -18.10 -11.08
N ARG A 10 9.76 -18.84 -11.85
CA ARG A 10 11.18 -19.09 -11.57
C ARG A 10 12.06 -18.35 -12.55
N TYR A 11 13.09 -17.72 -12.03
CA TYR A 11 14.22 -17.17 -12.78
C TYR A 11 15.47 -18.02 -12.48
N PRO A 12 16.55 -17.90 -13.26
CA PRO A 12 17.72 -18.78 -13.10
C PRO A 12 18.30 -18.86 -11.70
N ARG A 13 18.13 -17.80 -10.89
CA ARG A 13 18.72 -17.71 -9.54
C ARG A 13 17.71 -17.54 -8.42
N THR A 14 16.41 -17.40 -8.73
CA THR A 14 15.39 -17.13 -7.71
C THR A 14 14.00 -17.58 -8.17
N THR A 15 13.19 -18.03 -7.22
CA THR A 15 11.75 -18.22 -7.41
C THR A 15 11.06 -16.96 -6.91
N ALA A 16 10.59 -16.14 -7.84
CA ALA A 16 9.94 -14.86 -7.49
C ALA A 16 8.49 -15.03 -7.05
N VAL A 17 7.80 -16.08 -7.54
CA VAL A 17 6.45 -16.47 -7.13
C VAL A 17 6.45 -18.00 -7.03
N ASP A 18 5.95 -18.53 -5.92
CA ASP A 18 6.08 -19.93 -5.54
C ASP A 18 4.72 -20.52 -5.14
N HIS A 19 4.05 -21.20 -6.07
CA HIS A 19 2.79 -21.95 -5.89
C HIS A 19 1.68 -21.11 -5.21
N ILE A 20 1.40 -19.89 -5.73
CA ILE A 20 0.32 -19.08 -5.17
C ILE A 20 -1.02 -19.45 -5.79
N SER A 21 -2.07 -19.48 -4.95
CA SER A 21 -3.45 -19.76 -5.36
C SER A 21 -4.40 -18.77 -4.68
N PHE A 22 -5.20 -18.05 -5.46
CA PHE A 22 -6.20 -17.09 -4.96
C PHE A 22 -7.27 -16.83 -6.01
N SER A 23 -8.38 -16.22 -5.57
CA SER A 23 -9.46 -15.76 -6.46
C SER A 23 -9.90 -14.35 -6.10
N VAL A 24 -10.42 -13.65 -7.11
CA VAL A 24 -11.02 -12.32 -6.97
C VAL A 24 -12.38 -12.33 -7.64
N ASP A 25 -13.42 -11.98 -6.91
CA ASP A 25 -14.77 -11.93 -7.42
C ASP A 25 -15.05 -10.67 -8.25
N LYS A 26 -16.10 -10.70 -9.04
CA LYS A 26 -16.48 -9.57 -9.90
C LYS A 26 -16.85 -8.34 -9.06
N GLY A 27 -16.32 -7.18 -9.44
CA GLY A 27 -16.64 -5.88 -8.84
C GLY A 27 -15.90 -5.56 -7.53
N GLN A 28 -15.08 -6.48 -7.01
CA GLN A 28 -14.30 -6.27 -5.79
C GLN A 28 -13.04 -5.43 -6.03
N ILE A 29 -12.62 -4.70 -4.98
CA ILE A 29 -11.27 -4.12 -4.88
C ILE A 29 -10.46 -4.99 -3.92
N VAL A 30 -9.42 -5.63 -4.44
CA VAL A 30 -8.53 -6.49 -3.68
C VAL A 30 -7.14 -5.88 -3.59
N GLY A 31 -6.65 -5.69 -2.36
CA GLY A 31 -5.28 -5.27 -2.08
C GLY A 31 -4.31 -6.45 -2.19
N PHE A 32 -3.27 -6.33 -2.99
CA PHE A 32 -2.18 -7.30 -3.08
C PHE A 32 -0.96 -6.75 -2.35
N LEU A 33 -0.82 -7.08 -1.07
CA LEU A 33 0.07 -6.46 -0.11
C LEU A 33 1.34 -7.30 0.10
N GLY A 34 2.49 -6.64 0.19
CA GLY A 34 3.75 -7.31 0.51
C GLY A 34 4.94 -6.37 0.46
N PRO A 35 6.07 -6.72 1.10
CA PRO A 35 7.28 -5.91 1.05
C PRO A 35 7.86 -5.85 -0.38
N ASN A 36 8.85 -4.97 -0.57
CA ASN A 36 9.56 -4.90 -1.84
C ASN A 36 10.27 -6.25 -2.10
N GLY A 37 10.19 -6.74 -3.35
CA GLY A 37 10.72 -8.05 -3.72
C GLY A 37 9.86 -9.26 -3.31
N ALA A 38 8.68 -9.06 -2.72
CA ALA A 38 7.80 -10.18 -2.31
C ALA A 38 7.17 -10.95 -3.48
N GLY A 39 7.23 -10.44 -4.72
CA GLY A 39 6.63 -11.06 -5.90
C GLY A 39 5.41 -10.34 -6.47
N LYS A 40 4.97 -9.19 -5.90
CA LYS A 40 3.80 -8.43 -6.34
C LYS A 40 3.80 -8.11 -7.83
N THR A 41 4.74 -7.29 -8.28
CA THR A 41 4.87 -6.88 -9.70
C THR A 41 5.06 -8.08 -10.63
N THR A 42 5.75 -9.13 -10.18
CA THR A 42 5.89 -10.38 -10.96
C THR A 42 4.54 -11.04 -11.17
N THR A 43 3.71 -11.13 -10.13
CA THR A 43 2.34 -11.66 -10.23
C THR A 43 1.49 -10.80 -11.17
N MET A 44 1.49 -9.47 -10.99
CA MET A 44 0.75 -8.55 -11.88
C MET A 44 1.15 -8.72 -13.34
N ARG A 45 2.44 -8.86 -13.63
CA ARG A 45 2.95 -9.07 -15.00
C ARG A 45 2.56 -10.42 -15.59
N MET A 46 2.40 -11.47 -14.81
CA MET A 46 1.85 -12.73 -15.30
C MET A 46 0.36 -12.61 -15.64
N LEU A 47 -0.44 -11.99 -14.76
CA LEU A 47 -1.87 -11.77 -14.97
C LEU A 47 -2.15 -10.86 -16.19
N THR A 48 -1.26 -9.91 -16.48
CA THR A 48 -1.36 -9.02 -17.64
C THR A 48 -0.78 -9.60 -18.92
N CYS A 49 -0.37 -10.87 -18.91
CA CYS A 49 0.29 -11.55 -20.02
C CYS A 49 1.56 -10.84 -20.52
N PHE A 50 2.27 -10.12 -19.64
CA PHE A 50 3.55 -9.49 -19.99
C PHE A 50 4.64 -10.55 -20.21
N PHE A 51 4.65 -11.60 -19.37
CA PHE A 51 5.43 -12.81 -19.56
C PHE A 51 4.67 -14.04 -19.02
N PRO A 52 4.96 -15.25 -19.54
CA PRO A 52 4.27 -16.46 -19.10
C PRO A 52 4.72 -16.89 -17.69
N PRO A 53 3.85 -17.54 -16.89
CA PRO A 53 4.25 -18.30 -15.73
C PRO A 53 5.18 -19.46 -16.09
N THR A 54 5.93 -19.95 -15.10
CA THR A 54 6.77 -21.16 -15.27
C THR A 54 5.97 -22.41 -15.03
N ALA A 55 4.97 -22.34 -14.15
CA ALA A 55 4.03 -23.42 -13.83
C ALA A 55 2.74 -22.84 -13.23
N GLY A 56 1.71 -23.65 -13.11
CA GLY A 56 0.41 -23.26 -12.62
C GLY A 56 -0.46 -22.62 -13.69
N LYS A 57 -1.64 -22.15 -13.28
CA LYS A 57 -2.67 -21.61 -14.19
C LYS A 57 -3.21 -20.29 -13.64
N ALA A 58 -3.55 -19.38 -14.55
CA ALA A 58 -4.29 -18.17 -14.20
C ALA A 58 -5.32 -17.84 -15.28
N THR A 59 -6.51 -17.44 -14.85
CA THR A 59 -7.59 -16.96 -15.71
C THR A 59 -8.02 -15.57 -15.31
N VAL A 60 -8.24 -14.70 -16.28
CA VAL A 60 -8.71 -13.32 -16.08
C VAL A 60 -9.89 -13.08 -17.00
N ALA A 61 -10.99 -12.60 -16.48
CA ALA A 61 -12.25 -12.42 -17.20
C ALA A 61 -12.74 -13.69 -17.92
N GLY A 62 -12.39 -14.89 -17.40
CA GLY A 62 -12.73 -16.17 -17.99
C GLY A 62 -11.74 -16.70 -19.05
N PHE A 63 -10.70 -15.94 -19.38
CA PHE A 63 -9.69 -16.30 -20.38
C PHE A 63 -8.37 -16.71 -19.72
N ASP A 64 -7.74 -17.77 -20.24
CA ASP A 64 -6.44 -18.24 -19.75
C ASP A 64 -5.30 -17.33 -20.22
N VAL A 65 -4.41 -16.97 -19.30
CA VAL A 65 -3.31 -16.02 -19.56
C VAL A 65 -2.25 -16.57 -20.55
N LEU A 66 -2.15 -17.90 -20.70
CA LEU A 66 -1.23 -18.55 -21.65
C LEU A 66 -1.90 -18.86 -22.98
N GLU A 67 -3.10 -19.43 -22.94
CA GLU A 67 -3.79 -19.92 -24.14
C GLU A 67 -4.48 -18.79 -24.91
N GLN A 68 -4.99 -17.77 -24.20
CA GLN A 68 -5.81 -16.69 -24.76
C GLN A 68 -5.31 -15.28 -24.37
N PRO A 69 -4.00 -14.98 -24.51
CA PRO A 69 -3.42 -13.73 -24.00
C PRO A 69 -3.99 -12.47 -24.68
N LEU A 70 -4.46 -12.55 -25.91
CA LEU A 70 -5.08 -11.41 -26.60
C LEU A 70 -6.45 -11.08 -26.00
N GLU A 71 -7.25 -12.10 -25.69
CA GLU A 71 -8.55 -11.90 -25.05
C GLU A 71 -8.36 -11.32 -23.64
N VAL A 72 -7.43 -11.88 -22.84
CA VAL A 72 -7.07 -11.30 -21.54
C VAL A 72 -6.74 -9.82 -21.67
N ARG A 73 -5.86 -9.42 -22.61
CA ARG A 73 -5.45 -8.01 -22.81
C ARG A 73 -6.57 -7.09 -23.28
N ARG A 74 -7.62 -7.62 -23.90
CA ARG A 74 -8.83 -6.85 -24.28
C ARG A 74 -9.68 -6.53 -23.07
N HIS A 75 -9.72 -7.43 -22.07
CA HIS A 75 -10.55 -7.32 -20.88
C HIS A 75 -9.82 -6.70 -19.67
N ILE A 76 -8.52 -6.36 -19.81
CA ILE A 76 -7.76 -5.74 -18.72
C ILE A 76 -7.29 -4.33 -19.04
N GLY A 77 -7.33 -3.47 -18.03
CA GLY A 77 -6.58 -2.24 -17.96
C GLY A 77 -5.39 -2.43 -17.01
N TYR A 78 -4.21 -1.99 -17.41
CA TYR A 78 -3.00 -2.12 -16.61
C TYR A 78 -2.31 -0.78 -16.41
N LEU A 79 -2.07 -0.46 -15.15
CA LEU A 79 -1.25 0.67 -14.72
C LEU A 79 -0.01 0.11 -14.03
N PRO A 80 1.17 0.10 -14.66
CA PRO A 80 2.42 -0.23 -13.98
C PRO A 80 2.86 0.92 -13.06
N GLU A 81 3.75 0.65 -12.10
CA GLU A 81 4.31 1.63 -11.18
C GLU A 81 4.83 2.90 -11.89
N SER A 82 5.50 2.71 -13.03
CA SER A 82 5.93 3.81 -13.91
C SER A 82 5.24 3.66 -15.26
N PRO A 83 4.19 4.44 -15.56
CA PRO A 83 3.48 4.36 -16.82
C PRO A 83 4.39 4.70 -18.02
N PRO A 84 4.45 3.84 -19.05
CA PRO A 84 5.24 4.07 -20.25
C PRO A 84 4.53 5.06 -21.17
N LEU A 85 4.67 6.36 -20.89
CA LEU A 85 4.02 7.43 -21.64
C LEU A 85 4.94 7.96 -22.75
N TYR A 86 4.35 8.36 -23.88
CA TYR A 86 5.06 9.08 -24.96
C TYR A 86 5.18 10.56 -24.59
N LEU A 87 6.33 10.94 -24.03
CA LEU A 87 6.54 12.25 -23.40
C LEU A 87 6.42 13.43 -24.34
N GLU A 88 6.56 13.22 -25.66
CA GLU A 88 6.47 14.21 -26.72
C GLU A 88 5.03 14.44 -27.21
N MET A 89 4.08 13.61 -26.78
CA MET A 89 2.67 13.75 -27.14
C MET A 89 1.92 14.66 -26.15
N GLU A 90 0.91 15.36 -26.65
CA GLU A 90 -0.09 16.00 -25.77
C GLU A 90 -0.97 14.93 -25.09
N THR A 91 -1.49 15.23 -23.91
CA THR A 91 -2.32 14.31 -23.13
C THR A 91 -3.50 13.76 -23.93
N ILE A 92 -4.22 14.63 -24.64
CA ILE A 92 -5.40 14.22 -25.43
C ILE A 92 -5.03 13.37 -26.65
N GLU A 93 -3.94 13.69 -27.32
CA GLU A 93 -3.45 12.93 -28.48
C GLU A 93 -2.99 11.53 -28.07
N TYR A 94 -2.28 11.46 -26.94
CA TYR A 94 -1.87 10.19 -26.36
C TYR A 94 -3.08 9.31 -26.00
N LEU A 95 -4.11 9.86 -25.37
CA LEU A 95 -5.32 9.11 -25.02
C LEU A 95 -6.08 8.64 -26.27
N ARG A 96 -6.16 9.46 -27.33
CA ARG A 96 -6.71 9.04 -28.63
C ARG A 96 -5.91 7.89 -29.23
N PHE A 97 -4.60 8.01 -29.25
CA PHE A 97 -3.70 6.98 -29.75
C PHE A 97 -3.90 5.65 -28.99
N VAL A 98 -3.91 5.68 -27.66
CA VAL A 98 -4.15 4.47 -26.85
C VAL A 98 -5.54 3.88 -27.10
N GLY A 99 -6.58 4.73 -27.20
CA GLY A 99 -7.93 4.28 -27.51
C GLY A 99 -8.00 3.56 -28.86
N GLN A 100 -7.32 4.08 -29.88
CA GLN A 100 -7.21 3.43 -31.20
C GLN A 100 -6.49 2.09 -31.12
N LEU A 101 -5.38 1.99 -30.37
CA LEU A 101 -4.68 0.72 -30.12
C LEU A 101 -5.56 -0.32 -29.42
N LYS A 102 -6.52 0.14 -28.60
CA LYS A 102 -7.51 -0.71 -27.95
C LYS A 102 -8.74 -1.02 -28.82
N GLY A 103 -8.74 -0.59 -30.08
CA GLY A 103 -9.79 -0.87 -31.05
C GLY A 103 -10.96 0.13 -31.07
N LEU A 104 -10.87 1.24 -30.35
CA LEU A 104 -11.88 2.29 -30.39
C LEU A 104 -11.71 3.16 -31.65
N ALA A 105 -12.82 3.58 -32.26
CA ALA A 105 -12.81 4.41 -33.46
C ALA A 105 -13.98 5.42 -33.49
N GLY A 106 -13.85 6.44 -34.32
CA GLY A 106 -14.92 7.42 -34.60
C GLY A 106 -15.49 8.07 -33.35
N THR A 107 -16.80 8.18 -33.29
CA THR A 107 -17.54 8.84 -32.19
C THR A 107 -17.37 8.13 -30.84
N GLU A 108 -17.18 6.81 -30.83
CA GLU A 108 -16.96 6.07 -29.60
C GLU A 108 -15.60 6.40 -28.98
N LEU A 109 -14.55 6.51 -29.79
CA LEU A 109 -13.23 6.97 -29.32
C LEU A 109 -13.32 8.34 -28.64
N GLU A 110 -13.96 9.33 -29.30
CA GLU A 110 -14.06 10.68 -28.73
C GLU A 110 -14.88 10.71 -27.44
N LYS A 111 -15.97 9.94 -27.35
CA LYS A 111 -16.75 9.79 -26.12
C LYS A 111 -15.90 9.21 -24.99
N ARG A 112 -15.15 8.14 -25.28
CA ARG A 112 -14.28 7.49 -24.27
C ARG A 112 -13.11 8.42 -23.84
N VAL A 113 -12.51 9.15 -24.77
CA VAL A 113 -11.47 10.15 -24.48
C VAL A 113 -12.04 11.25 -23.57
N ALA A 114 -13.20 11.81 -23.88
CA ALA A 114 -13.85 12.82 -23.06
C ALA A 114 -14.16 12.27 -21.65
N TYR A 115 -14.70 11.07 -21.56
CA TYR A 115 -15.00 10.38 -20.29
C TYR A 115 -13.76 10.22 -19.41
N VAL A 116 -12.65 9.69 -19.95
CA VAL A 116 -11.44 9.47 -19.12
C VAL A 116 -10.73 10.78 -18.74
N ILE A 117 -10.81 11.82 -19.59
CA ILE A 117 -10.30 13.15 -19.24
C ILE A 117 -11.06 13.73 -18.05
N ASP A 118 -12.38 13.64 -18.06
CA ASP A 118 -13.23 14.10 -16.95
C ASP A 118 -12.97 13.25 -15.70
N ARG A 119 -13.09 11.93 -15.84
CA ARG A 119 -12.97 10.97 -14.73
C ARG A 119 -11.64 11.04 -13.99
N CYS A 120 -10.54 11.26 -14.72
CA CYS A 120 -9.19 11.35 -14.16
C CYS A 120 -8.76 12.81 -13.88
N ALA A 121 -9.68 13.78 -13.97
CA ALA A 121 -9.42 15.21 -13.74
C ALA A 121 -8.21 15.72 -14.55
N LEU A 122 -8.21 15.47 -15.86
CA LEU A 122 -7.15 15.87 -16.80
C LEU A 122 -7.49 17.11 -17.63
N GLY A 123 -8.65 17.75 -17.40
CA GLY A 123 -9.15 18.86 -18.19
C GLY A 123 -8.15 20.01 -18.36
N ASP A 124 -7.49 20.42 -17.27
CA ASP A 124 -6.53 21.54 -17.24
C ASP A 124 -5.21 21.23 -17.96
N VAL A 125 -4.93 19.95 -18.22
CA VAL A 125 -3.67 19.48 -18.81
C VAL A 125 -3.85 18.77 -20.14
N LYS A 126 -5.07 18.71 -20.69
CA LYS A 126 -5.39 17.96 -21.91
C LYS A 126 -4.52 18.32 -23.13
N SER A 127 -4.13 19.59 -23.26
CA SER A 127 -3.28 20.10 -24.34
C SER A 127 -1.83 20.34 -23.90
N ARG A 128 -1.39 19.75 -22.77
CA ARG A 128 0.01 19.81 -22.34
C ARG A 128 0.75 18.55 -22.76
N LEU A 129 2.03 18.74 -23.11
CA LEU A 129 2.94 17.61 -23.35
C LEU A 129 3.10 16.76 -22.09
N LEU A 130 3.04 15.44 -22.22
CA LEU A 130 3.17 14.49 -21.11
C LEU A 130 4.49 14.65 -20.36
N GLY A 131 5.58 14.97 -21.06
CA GLY A 131 6.88 15.21 -20.46
C GLY A 131 6.93 16.41 -19.52
N LYS A 132 6.00 17.38 -19.67
CA LYS A 132 5.90 18.58 -18.82
C LYS A 132 4.94 18.42 -17.62
N LEU A 133 4.31 17.25 -17.48
CA LEU A 133 3.41 16.95 -16.37
C LEU A 133 4.17 16.56 -15.12
N SER A 134 3.59 16.88 -13.94
CA SER A 134 4.05 16.33 -12.66
C SER A 134 3.88 14.80 -12.62
N LYS A 135 4.54 14.14 -11.68
CA LYS A 135 4.38 12.68 -11.49
C LYS A 135 2.92 12.30 -11.26
N GLY A 136 2.18 13.05 -10.43
CA GLY A 136 0.77 12.79 -10.17
C GLY A 136 -0.11 12.91 -11.40
N TYR A 137 0.10 13.91 -12.24
CA TYR A 137 -0.63 14.00 -13.52
C TYR A 137 -0.27 12.86 -14.47
N ARG A 138 1.00 12.45 -14.56
CA ARG A 138 1.39 11.29 -15.35
C ARG A 138 0.74 10.00 -14.86
N GLN A 139 0.60 9.84 -13.54
CA GLN A 139 -0.09 8.71 -12.95
C GLN A 139 -1.59 8.71 -13.30
N ARG A 140 -2.25 9.88 -13.25
CA ARG A 140 -3.65 10.03 -13.70
C ARG A 140 -3.83 9.73 -15.19
N VAL A 141 -2.89 10.14 -16.05
CA VAL A 141 -2.89 9.76 -17.46
C VAL A 141 -2.70 8.26 -17.62
N GLY A 142 -1.81 7.65 -16.83
CA GLY A 142 -1.64 6.19 -16.78
C GLY A 142 -2.91 5.45 -16.38
N LEU A 143 -3.68 5.98 -15.42
CA LEU A 143 -4.98 5.41 -15.06
C LEU A 143 -6.02 5.64 -16.17
N ALA A 144 -6.06 6.84 -16.76
CA ALA A 144 -6.94 7.14 -17.89
C ALA A 144 -6.74 6.18 -19.07
N GLN A 145 -5.47 5.88 -19.43
CA GLN A 145 -5.16 4.89 -20.45
C GLN A 145 -5.62 3.48 -20.08
N ALA A 146 -5.54 3.12 -18.78
CA ALA A 146 -5.96 1.80 -18.32
C ALA A 146 -7.48 1.60 -18.46
N ILE A 147 -8.29 2.67 -18.24
CA ILE A 147 -9.76 2.58 -18.27
C ILE A 147 -10.40 3.00 -19.60
N ILE A 148 -9.63 3.46 -20.59
CA ILE A 148 -10.18 4.08 -21.81
C ILE A 148 -11.09 3.13 -22.60
N HIS A 149 -10.76 1.85 -22.65
CA HIS A 149 -11.52 0.82 -23.39
C HIS A 149 -12.57 0.09 -22.53
N ASN A 150 -12.84 0.60 -21.32
CA ASN A 150 -13.81 0.05 -20.38
C ASN A 150 -13.57 -1.44 -20.04
N PRO A 151 -12.39 -1.81 -19.51
CA PRO A 151 -12.05 -3.20 -19.23
C PRO A 151 -12.86 -3.78 -18.07
N ASP A 152 -13.03 -5.10 -18.02
CA ASP A 152 -13.68 -5.79 -16.90
C ASP A 152 -12.80 -5.81 -15.64
N VAL A 153 -11.47 -5.83 -15.83
CA VAL A 153 -10.47 -5.95 -14.76
C VAL A 153 -9.45 -4.82 -14.84
N LEU A 154 -9.14 -4.21 -13.71
CA LEU A 154 -8.04 -3.25 -13.57
C LEU A 154 -6.94 -3.84 -12.70
N ILE A 155 -5.73 -3.83 -13.19
CA ILE A 155 -4.52 -4.22 -12.46
C ILE A 155 -3.67 -2.98 -12.28
N LEU A 156 -3.53 -2.54 -11.02
CA LEU A 156 -2.85 -1.31 -10.64
C LEU A 156 -1.63 -1.66 -9.79
N ASP A 157 -0.43 -1.46 -10.34
CA ASP A 157 0.82 -1.79 -9.67
C ASP A 157 1.43 -0.55 -9.04
N GLU A 158 1.39 -0.44 -7.70
CA GLU A 158 1.88 0.69 -6.90
C GLU A 158 1.36 2.06 -7.40
N PRO A 159 0.03 2.26 -7.59
CA PRO A 159 -0.51 3.43 -8.28
C PRO A 159 -0.28 4.76 -7.58
N THR A 160 0.08 4.75 -6.30
CA THR A 160 0.31 5.92 -5.45
C THR A 160 1.79 6.16 -5.15
N SER A 161 2.67 5.29 -5.67
CA SER A 161 4.12 5.36 -5.41
C SER A 161 4.72 6.73 -5.75
N GLY A 162 5.30 7.39 -4.72
CA GLY A 162 6.00 8.68 -4.83
C GLY A 162 5.08 9.86 -5.18
N LEU A 163 3.81 9.78 -4.81
CA LEU A 163 2.88 10.88 -4.77
C LEU A 163 2.91 11.57 -3.40
N ASP A 164 2.54 12.84 -3.35
CA ASP A 164 2.33 13.53 -2.07
C ASP A 164 1.01 13.08 -1.40
N PRO A 165 0.82 13.35 -0.08
CA PRO A 165 -0.36 12.88 0.66
C PRO A 165 -1.71 13.31 0.06
N ARG A 166 -1.77 14.50 -0.53
CA ARG A 166 -3.00 15.00 -1.18
C ARG A 166 -3.28 14.21 -2.46
N GLN A 167 -2.26 14.01 -3.29
CA GLN A 167 -2.39 13.23 -4.52
C GLN A 167 -2.72 11.77 -4.26
N ILE A 168 -2.20 11.18 -3.17
CA ILE A 168 -2.55 9.83 -2.73
C ILE A 168 -4.05 9.74 -2.45
N ASN A 169 -4.62 10.68 -1.68
CA ASN A 169 -6.05 10.68 -1.37
C ASN A 169 -6.91 10.84 -2.64
N GLU A 170 -6.53 11.75 -3.54
CA GLU A 170 -7.22 11.96 -4.82
C GLU A 170 -7.17 10.69 -5.71
N ALA A 171 -6.03 10.00 -5.75
CA ALA A 171 -5.89 8.74 -6.49
C ALA A 171 -6.74 7.62 -5.89
N ARG A 172 -6.81 7.52 -4.56
CA ARG A 172 -7.66 6.54 -3.86
C ARG A 172 -9.14 6.77 -4.12
N GLU A 173 -9.61 8.02 -4.03
CA GLU A 173 -11.00 8.37 -4.33
C GLU A 173 -11.35 8.00 -5.77
N LEU A 174 -10.45 8.27 -6.71
CA LEU A 174 -10.61 7.88 -8.10
C LEU A 174 -10.70 6.36 -8.25
N ILE A 175 -9.79 5.59 -7.66
CA ILE A 175 -9.80 4.12 -7.71
C ILE A 175 -11.10 3.57 -7.11
N ARG A 176 -11.52 4.07 -5.94
CA ARG A 176 -12.80 3.67 -5.32
C ARG A 176 -13.99 3.95 -6.21
N SER A 177 -13.98 5.07 -6.89
CA SER A 177 -15.08 5.46 -7.78
C SER A 177 -15.19 4.57 -9.03
N LEU A 178 -14.19 3.76 -9.33
CA LEU A 178 -14.19 2.76 -10.40
C LEU A 178 -14.67 1.38 -9.93
N ALA A 179 -14.85 1.20 -8.60
CA ALA A 179 -15.41 -0.03 -8.03
C ALA A 179 -16.84 -0.27 -8.52
N GLY A 180 -17.22 -1.53 -8.61
CA GLY A 180 -18.54 -1.94 -9.12
C GLY A 180 -18.56 -2.09 -10.64
N ASP A 181 -18.08 -1.10 -11.37
CA ASP A 181 -17.93 -1.17 -12.83
C ASP A 181 -16.76 -2.07 -13.24
N HIS A 182 -15.70 -2.10 -12.42
CA HIS A 182 -14.48 -2.88 -12.67
C HIS A 182 -14.14 -3.77 -11.47
N THR A 183 -13.50 -4.90 -11.73
CA THR A 183 -12.81 -5.71 -10.72
C THR A 183 -11.38 -5.21 -10.60
N ILE A 184 -10.92 -4.85 -9.40
CA ILE A 184 -9.64 -4.15 -9.24
C ILE A 184 -8.69 -4.96 -8.37
N ILE A 185 -7.47 -5.21 -8.86
CA ILE A 185 -6.32 -5.62 -8.04
C ILE A 185 -5.38 -4.42 -7.90
N LEU A 186 -5.13 -4.05 -6.66
CA LEU A 186 -4.24 -2.96 -6.29
C LEU A 186 -3.01 -3.54 -5.59
N SER A 187 -1.82 -3.52 -6.22
CA SER A 187 -0.60 -3.88 -5.53
C SER A 187 -0.05 -2.68 -4.76
N THR A 188 0.35 -2.91 -3.52
CA THR A 188 1.00 -1.90 -2.67
C THR A 188 1.82 -2.55 -1.56
N HIS A 189 2.74 -1.78 -1.00
CA HIS A 189 3.44 -2.12 0.24
C HIS A 189 2.96 -1.25 1.41
N ILE A 190 1.99 -0.35 1.17
CA ILE A 190 1.47 0.65 2.12
C ILE A 190 0.14 0.16 2.69
N LEU A 191 0.14 -0.27 3.95
CA LEU A 191 -1.02 -0.83 4.65
C LEU A 191 -2.22 0.12 4.76
N PRO A 192 -2.06 1.41 5.13
CA PRO A 192 -3.16 2.37 5.15
C PRO A 192 -3.89 2.53 3.80
N GLU A 193 -3.23 2.22 2.69
CA GLU A 193 -3.89 2.24 1.38
C GLU A 193 -4.87 1.09 1.23
N VAL A 194 -4.47 -0.10 1.66
CA VAL A 194 -5.33 -1.29 1.65
C VAL A 194 -6.52 -1.10 2.58
N GLU A 195 -6.29 -0.63 3.82
CA GLU A 195 -7.35 -0.39 4.80
C GLU A 195 -8.43 0.56 4.31
N GLN A 196 -8.01 1.62 3.61
CA GLN A 196 -8.91 2.67 3.15
C GLN A 196 -9.54 2.38 1.80
N THR A 197 -8.98 1.48 0.98
CA THR A 197 -9.39 1.33 -0.42
C THR A 197 -9.97 -0.05 -0.72
N CYS A 198 -9.51 -1.10 -0.02
CA CYS A 198 -9.79 -2.48 -0.37
C CYS A 198 -10.78 -3.13 0.61
N GLU A 199 -11.61 -4.03 0.11
CA GLU A 199 -12.51 -4.86 0.93
C GLU A 199 -11.79 -6.12 1.41
N GLN A 200 -10.91 -6.65 0.57
CA GLN A 200 -10.15 -7.88 0.78
C GLN A 200 -8.66 -7.62 0.54
N VAL A 201 -7.82 -8.36 1.24
CA VAL A 201 -6.37 -8.29 1.08
C VAL A 201 -5.78 -9.68 0.90
N ILE A 202 -4.83 -9.76 -0.01
CA ILE A 202 -3.95 -10.91 -0.25
C ILE A 202 -2.56 -10.49 0.17
N ILE A 203 -2.00 -11.17 1.17
CA ILE A 203 -0.66 -10.87 1.69
C ILE A 203 0.34 -11.86 1.09
N ILE A 204 1.37 -11.32 0.42
CA ILE A 204 2.46 -12.10 -0.17
C ILE A 204 3.80 -11.75 0.50
N ASN A 205 4.60 -12.75 0.81
CA ASN A 205 5.97 -12.59 1.30
C ASN A 205 6.89 -13.66 0.70
N LYS A 206 8.08 -13.25 0.21
CA LYS A 206 9.09 -14.16 -0.40
C LYS A 206 8.49 -15.11 -1.44
N GLY A 207 7.59 -14.58 -2.27
CA GLY A 207 6.94 -15.31 -3.34
C GLY A 207 5.77 -16.21 -2.94
N LYS A 208 5.42 -16.31 -1.67
CA LYS A 208 4.34 -17.16 -1.15
C LYS A 208 3.20 -16.37 -0.57
N LEU A 209 1.97 -16.87 -0.71
CA LEU A 209 0.83 -16.32 0.00
C LEU A 209 0.93 -16.63 1.48
N VAL A 210 0.75 -15.60 2.30
CA VAL A 210 0.76 -15.67 3.76
C VAL A 210 -0.66 -15.66 4.31
N ALA A 211 -1.52 -14.81 3.76
CA ALA A 211 -2.92 -14.73 4.16
C ALA A 211 -3.78 -14.18 3.01
N THR A 212 -5.05 -14.57 3.00
CA THR A 212 -6.10 -13.99 2.16
C THR A 212 -7.35 -13.88 3.01
N ASP A 213 -7.81 -12.64 3.25
CA ASP A 213 -9.00 -12.40 4.07
C ASP A 213 -9.54 -10.97 3.86
N SER A 214 -10.71 -10.68 4.42
CA SER A 214 -11.16 -9.29 4.51
C SER A 214 -10.30 -8.52 5.52
N VAL A 215 -10.14 -7.21 5.28
CA VAL A 215 -9.44 -6.32 6.21
C VAL A 215 -10.03 -6.42 7.61
N ALA A 216 -11.37 -6.45 7.72
CA ALA A 216 -12.09 -6.57 8.99
C ALA A 216 -11.81 -7.90 9.70
N ASN A 217 -11.75 -9.02 8.96
CA ASN A 217 -11.47 -10.34 9.53
C ASN A 217 -10.02 -10.46 10.00
N LEU A 218 -9.06 -9.93 9.25
CA LEU A 218 -7.66 -9.91 9.69
C LEU A 218 -7.51 -9.15 10.99
N GLN A 219 -8.12 -7.97 11.08
CA GLN A 219 -8.15 -7.19 12.32
C GLN A 219 -8.86 -7.93 13.48
N ALA A 220 -9.95 -8.66 13.18
CA ALA A 220 -10.65 -9.44 14.19
C ALA A 220 -9.84 -10.64 14.68
N ARG A 221 -9.10 -11.33 13.79
CA ARG A 221 -8.21 -12.45 14.15
C ARG A 221 -7.02 -11.99 14.99
N ALA A 222 -6.47 -10.83 14.68
CA ALA A 222 -5.40 -10.23 15.46
C ALA A 222 -5.85 -9.79 16.86
N ARG A 223 -7.15 -9.49 17.04
CA ARG A 223 -7.78 -9.24 18.35
C ARG A 223 -7.89 -10.50 19.23
N GLY A 224 -7.31 -11.60 18.84
CA GLY A 224 -7.29 -12.85 19.62
C GLY A 224 -6.62 -12.76 21.00
N ALA A 225 -5.78 -11.73 21.25
CA ALA A 225 -5.48 -11.17 22.55
C ALA A 225 -6.29 -9.87 22.67
N GLU A 226 -7.15 -9.71 23.68
CA GLU A 226 -7.83 -8.42 23.96
C GLU A 226 -6.77 -7.40 24.40
N SER A 227 -6.17 -6.70 23.43
CA SER A 227 -5.27 -5.59 23.76
C SER A 227 -6.07 -4.38 24.18
N VAL A 228 -5.65 -3.75 25.26
CA VAL A 228 -6.27 -2.56 25.84
C VAL A 228 -5.23 -1.45 25.90
N LEU A 229 -5.56 -0.30 25.34
CA LEU A 229 -4.73 0.89 25.46
C LEU A 229 -5.28 1.73 26.61
N ILE A 230 -4.38 2.16 27.52
CA ILE A 230 -4.70 3.05 28.60
C ILE A 230 -3.74 4.24 28.62
N GLU A 231 -4.28 5.41 28.92
CA GLU A 231 -3.48 6.58 29.26
C GLU A 231 -3.65 6.85 30.76
N VAL A 232 -2.51 6.84 31.48
CA VAL A 232 -2.46 7.01 32.91
C VAL A 232 -1.58 8.20 33.26
N ALA A 233 -2.03 9.06 34.16
CA ALA A 233 -1.29 10.24 34.63
C ALA A 233 -1.23 10.35 36.13
N ALA A 234 -0.22 11.08 36.66
CA ALA A 234 -0.14 11.46 38.05
C ALA A 234 -1.00 12.70 38.30
N ARG A 235 -1.73 12.72 39.41
CA ARG A 235 -2.47 13.92 39.86
C ARG A 235 -1.54 15.08 40.22
N THR A 236 -0.39 14.76 40.82
CA THR A 236 0.64 15.72 41.21
C THR A 236 2.01 15.06 41.16
N GLY A 237 3.06 15.83 40.78
CA GLY A 237 4.43 15.33 40.73
C GLY A 237 4.79 14.52 39.50
N ASP A 238 5.92 13.83 39.58
CA ASP A 238 6.45 12.98 38.50
C ASP A 238 5.72 11.64 38.44
N PHE A 239 5.56 11.11 37.25
CA PHE A 239 4.88 9.83 37.03
C PHE A 239 5.90 8.67 36.94
N PRO A 240 5.84 7.65 37.84
CA PRO A 240 6.79 6.54 37.88
C PRO A 240 6.40 5.46 36.87
N ALA A 241 6.56 5.72 35.56
CA ALA A 241 6.08 4.87 34.46
C ALA A 241 6.54 3.41 34.58
N ALA A 242 7.83 3.15 34.88
CA ALA A 242 8.37 1.80 35.01
C ALA A 242 7.76 1.01 36.18
N GLN A 243 7.47 1.70 37.31
CA GLN A 243 6.84 1.08 38.47
C GLN A 243 5.38 0.74 38.20
N VAL A 244 4.66 1.63 37.53
CA VAL A 244 3.26 1.40 37.11
C VAL A 244 3.20 0.25 36.12
N GLN A 245 4.13 0.18 35.16
CA GLN A 245 4.23 -0.95 34.22
C GLN A 245 4.36 -2.31 34.95
N GLN A 246 5.32 -2.42 35.85
CA GLN A 246 5.52 -3.65 36.65
C GLN A 246 4.28 -4.06 37.44
N GLN A 247 3.53 -3.09 37.96
CA GLN A 247 2.31 -3.36 38.72
C GLN A 247 1.17 -3.80 37.79
N LEU A 248 1.05 -3.21 36.60
CA LEU A 248 0.09 -3.63 35.57
C LEU A 248 0.33 -5.06 35.09
N GLU A 249 1.60 -5.48 34.96
CA GLU A 249 1.98 -6.86 34.62
C GLU A 249 1.54 -7.91 35.66
N ARG A 250 1.28 -7.49 36.90
CA ARG A 250 0.82 -8.39 37.98
C ARG A 250 -0.70 -8.59 38.01
N ILE A 251 -1.44 -7.85 37.20
CA ILE A 251 -2.91 -8.04 37.11
C ILE A 251 -3.19 -9.39 36.44
N GLY A 252 -3.99 -10.21 37.09
CA GLY A 252 -4.38 -11.52 36.56
C GLY A 252 -5.05 -11.40 35.18
N GLY A 253 -4.55 -12.16 34.21
CA GLY A 253 -5.07 -12.15 32.86
C GLY A 253 -4.34 -11.21 31.89
N ILE A 254 -3.34 -10.44 32.34
CA ILE A 254 -2.45 -9.68 31.47
C ILE A 254 -1.23 -10.54 31.14
N SER A 255 -0.92 -10.68 29.86
CA SER A 255 0.23 -11.45 29.35
C SER A 255 1.45 -10.55 29.08
N ARG A 256 1.22 -9.27 28.75
CA ARG A 256 2.29 -8.32 28.41
C ARG A 256 1.84 -6.89 28.60
N VAL A 257 2.75 -6.00 29.00
CA VAL A 257 2.54 -4.54 29.07
C VAL A 257 3.65 -3.83 28.32
N LEU A 258 3.26 -3.00 27.35
CA LEU A 258 4.18 -2.17 26.56
C LEU A 258 3.94 -0.70 26.85
N VAL A 259 5.01 0.06 27.07
CA VAL A 259 4.93 1.52 27.11
C VAL A 259 5.00 2.03 25.67
N LYS A 260 3.93 2.65 25.16
CA LYS A 260 3.87 3.24 23.80
C LYS A 260 4.43 4.66 23.80
N GLU A 261 4.09 5.42 24.80
CA GLU A 261 4.51 6.82 24.94
C GLU A 261 4.69 7.17 26.40
N GLN A 262 5.69 7.99 26.70
CA GLN A 262 5.94 8.50 28.04
C GLN A 262 6.10 10.01 28.00
N PHE A 263 5.41 10.70 28.89
CA PHE A 263 5.49 12.15 29.08
C PHE A 263 5.73 12.49 30.54
N THR A 264 5.99 13.74 30.86
CA THR A 264 6.45 14.18 32.19
C THR A 264 5.52 13.75 33.33
N ARG A 265 4.20 13.72 33.09
CA ARG A 265 3.21 13.44 34.15
C ARG A 265 2.37 12.21 33.89
N GLY A 266 2.74 11.34 32.92
CA GLY A 266 1.96 10.16 32.57
C GLY A 266 2.63 9.27 31.52
N ALA A 267 1.94 8.21 31.17
CA ALA A 267 2.34 7.32 30.06
C ALA A 267 1.12 6.64 29.43
N VAL A 268 1.30 6.26 28.17
CA VAL A 268 0.36 5.41 27.44
C VAL A 268 0.89 3.98 27.45
N TYR A 269 0.06 3.07 27.94
CA TYR A 269 0.37 1.63 27.98
C TYR A 269 -0.54 0.86 27.05
N GLU A 270 0.02 -0.12 26.36
CA GLU A 270 -0.72 -1.17 25.70
C GLU A 270 -0.59 -2.47 26.49
N LEU A 271 -1.73 -3.03 26.90
CA LEU A 271 -1.81 -4.25 27.68
C LEU A 271 -2.42 -5.36 26.82
N GLU A 272 -1.70 -6.47 26.71
CA GLU A 272 -2.20 -7.69 26.05
C GLU A 272 -2.83 -8.60 27.12
N ALA A 273 -4.13 -8.90 26.93
CA ALA A 273 -4.82 -9.86 27.81
C ALA A 273 -4.70 -11.29 27.28
N SER A 274 -4.70 -12.24 28.16
CA SER A 274 -4.80 -13.66 27.82
C SER A 274 -6.15 -13.94 27.18
N LYS A 275 -6.17 -14.84 26.19
CA LYS A 275 -7.33 -15.16 25.35
C LYS A 275 -8.60 -15.41 26.17
N GLY A 276 -9.66 -14.62 25.90
CA GLY A 276 -10.98 -14.77 26.52
C GLY A 276 -11.14 -14.15 27.91
N GLN A 277 -10.20 -13.32 28.40
CA GLN A 277 -10.33 -12.62 29.68
C GLN A 277 -10.65 -11.13 29.50
N MET A 278 -11.73 -10.68 30.11
CA MET A 278 -12.15 -9.28 30.14
C MET A 278 -11.43 -8.53 31.26
N VAL A 279 -10.24 -7.99 30.97
CA VAL A 279 -9.36 -7.33 31.98
C VAL A 279 -9.64 -5.84 32.19
N ARG A 280 -10.51 -5.20 31.37
CA ARG A 280 -10.74 -3.74 31.42
C ARG A 280 -11.18 -3.23 32.77
N GLY A 281 -12.09 -3.94 33.41
CA GLY A 281 -12.59 -3.56 34.75
C GLY A 281 -11.53 -3.65 35.83
N ASP A 282 -10.63 -4.63 35.74
CA ASP A 282 -9.55 -4.82 36.68
C ASP A 282 -8.45 -3.77 36.48
N ILE A 283 -8.11 -3.46 35.24
CA ILE A 283 -7.20 -2.36 34.88
C ILE A 283 -7.74 -1.01 35.42
N ALA A 284 -9.00 -0.68 35.13
CA ALA A 284 -9.59 0.57 35.62
C ALA A 284 -9.55 0.68 37.14
N ARG A 285 -9.93 -0.40 37.85
CA ARG A 285 -9.89 -0.46 39.30
C ARG A 285 -8.46 -0.31 39.85
N PHE A 286 -7.49 -0.94 39.21
CA PHE A 286 -6.10 -0.83 39.58
C PHE A 286 -5.60 0.63 39.47
N VAL A 287 -5.84 1.29 38.34
CA VAL A 287 -5.40 2.68 38.11
C VAL A 287 -6.03 3.62 39.12
N VAL A 288 -7.35 3.54 39.35
CA VAL A 288 -8.09 4.41 40.27
C VAL A 288 -7.68 4.17 41.72
N ASN A 289 -7.54 2.90 42.14
CA ASN A 289 -7.13 2.54 43.51
C ASN A 289 -5.66 2.90 43.77
N GLY A 290 -4.81 2.90 42.74
CA GLY A 290 -3.43 3.38 42.83
C GLY A 290 -3.27 4.89 42.93
N GLY A 291 -4.39 5.65 42.92
CA GLY A 291 -4.40 7.10 43.00
C GLY A 291 -4.01 7.82 41.71
N TRP A 292 -3.93 7.10 40.62
CA TRP A 292 -3.64 7.65 39.28
C TRP A 292 -4.89 8.16 38.60
N GLU A 293 -4.73 9.06 37.63
CA GLU A 293 -5.78 9.50 36.73
C GLU A 293 -5.80 8.58 35.49
N LEU A 294 -6.98 8.03 35.17
CA LEU A 294 -7.22 7.25 33.96
C LEU A 294 -7.84 8.18 32.92
N ASN A 295 -7.05 8.68 32.00
CA ASN A 295 -7.49 9.62 30.96
C ASN A 295 -8.14 8.91 29.79
N GLU A 296 -7.63 7.72 29.41
CA GLU A 296 -8.18 6.91 28.34
C GLU A 296 -8.14 5.42 28.72
N LEU A 297 -9.17 4.68 28.33
CA LEU A 297 -9.22 3.23 28.34
C LEU A 297 -10.04 2.77 27.14
N ARG A 298 -9.36 2.27 26.14
CA ARG A 298 -10.01 1.77 24.90
C ARG A 298 -9.42 0.44 24.45
N PRO A 299 -10.16 -0.36 23.65
CA PRO A 299 -9.55 -1.49 22.98
C PRO A 299 -8.38 -1.01 22.11
N ALA A 300 -7.24 -1.65 22.22
CA ALA A 300 -6.18 -1.51 21.24
C ALA A 300 -6.55 -2.43 20.06
N ALA A 301 -7.00 -1.87 18.96
CA ALA A 301 -7.10 -2.63 17.72
C ALA A 301 -5.68 -2.74 17.16
N MET A 302 -5.17 -3.97 17.00
CA MET A 302 -3.94 -4.15 16.24
C MET A 302 -4.12 -3.53 14.86
N SER A 303 -3.16 -2.72 14.46
CA SER A 303 -3.11 -2.21 13.10
C SER A 303 -2.85 -3.36 12.14
N LEU A 304 -3.30 -3.24 10.89
CA LEU A 304 -2.90 -4.21 9.84
C LEU A 304 -1.38 -4.32 9.73
N GLU A 305 -0.65 -3.28 10.12
CA GLU A 305 0.81 -3.24 10.13
C GLU A 305 1.41 -4.23 11.13
N GLU A 306 0.88 -4.28 12.35
CA GLU A 306 1.28 -5.24 13.37
C GLU A 306 0.94 -6.68 12.96
N ILE A 307 -0.24 -6.88 12.35
CA ILE A 307 -0.63 -8.18 11.77
C ILE A 307 0.32 -8.60 10.66
N PHE A 308 0.63 -7.67 9.77
CA PHE A 308 1.56 -7.92 8.66
C PHE A 308 2.95 -8.31 9.17
N LEU A 309 3.47 -7.61 10.18
CA LEU A 309 4.75 -7.92 10.81
C LEU A 309 4.74 -9.31 11.46
N GLN A 310 3.69 -9.67 12.20
CA GLN A 310 3.52 -11.01 12.77
C GLN A 310 3.46 -12.10 11.69
N LEU A 311 2.70 -11.89 10.63
CA LEU A 311 2.53 -12.86 9.55
C LEU A 311 3.79 -13.01 8.68
N THR A 312 4.58 -11.96 8.55
CA THR A 312 5.79 -11.97 7.70
C THR A 312 7.07 -12.34 8.47
N GLY A 313 7.01 -12.41 9.81
CA GLY A 313 8.16 -12.72 10.66
C GLY A 313 9.26 -11.64 10.60
N THR A 314 8.92 -10.43 10.20
CA THR A 314 9.84 -9.30 10.15
C THR A 314 9.71 -8.54 11.46
N GLU A 315 10.72 -8.60 12.33
CA GLU A 315 10.82 -7.67 13.46
C GLU A 315 10.84 -6.25 12.91
N ALA A 316 10.01 -5.38 13.50
CA ALA A 316 9.97 -3.98 13.13
C ALA A 316 11.35 -3.35 13.37
N VAL A 317 12.07 -3.02 12.31
CA VAL A 317 13.13 -2.02 12.39
C VAL A 317 12.41 -0.68 12.54
N VAL A 318 12.18 -0.29 13.77
CA VAL A 318 11.84 1.08 14.11
C VAL A 318 13.10 1.88 13.79
N GLU A 319 13.15 2.54 12.64
CA GLU A 319 14.14 3.58 12.41
C GLU A 319 13.90 4.66 13.46
N PRO A 320 14.89 4.94 14.34
CA PRO A 320 14.76 6.07 15.24
C PRO A 320 14.75 7.33 14.36
N THR A 321 13.70 8.13 14.48
CA THR A 321 13.67 9.49 13.96
C THR A 321 14.74 10.30 14.70
N SER A 322 15.98 10.23 14.26
CA SER A 322 17.06 11.08 14.70
C SER A 322 16.93 12.41 13.96
N SER A 323 16.23 13.32 14.55
CA SER A 323 16.40 14.76 14.32
C SER A 323 17.64 15.24 15.10
N GLU A 324 18.83 14.87 14.64
CA GLU A 324 20.03 15.62 14.96
C GLU A 324 20.48 16.38 13.71
N PRO A 325 20.66 17.70 13.81
CA PRO A 325 21.21 18.45 12.67
C PRO A 325 22.67 18.02 12.48
N ALA A 326 22.97 17.47 11.31
CA ALA A 326 24.33 17.14 10.91
C ALA A 326 25.20 18.40 10.98
N ASN A 327 26.14 18.40 11.91
CA ASN A 327 27.20 19.36 12.03
C ASN A 327 28.17 19.13 10.87
N LEU A 328 27.94 19.83 9.77
CA LEU A 328 28.87 19.83 8.63
C LEU A 328 30.13 20.59 9.02
N PRO A 329 31.33 20.03 8.85
CA PRO A 329 32.57 20.77 9.03
C PRO A 329 32.70 21.87 7.96
N PRO A 330 33.32 23.02 8.30
CA PRO A 330 33.47 24.13 7.35
C PRO A 330 34.38 23.70 6.17
N PRO A 331 34.12 24.24 4.97
CA PRO A 331 34.95 23.93 3.81
C PRO A 331 36.39 24.44 4.01
N PRO A 332 37.41 23.74 3.48
CA PRO A 332 38.80 24.17 3.59
C PRO A 332 39.03 25.45 2.79
N SER A 333 39.54 26.47 3.46
CA SER A 333 40.09 27.67 2.86
C SER A 333 41.44 27.32 2.18
N GLY A 334 41.46 27.28 0.87
CA GLY A 334 42.65 27.07 0.08
C GLY A 334 42.57 27.86 -1.20
N GLY A 335 43.20 29.03 -1.20
CA GLY A 335 43.43 29.82 -2.39
C GLY A 335 44.40 29.10 -3.33
N GLY A 336 44.13 29.18 -4.59
CA GLY A 336 44.99 28.73 -5.68
C GLY A 336 44.42 29.28 -6.99
N GLU A 337 44.98 30.40 -7.41
CA GLU A 337 44.79 31.04 -8.69
C GLU A 337 45.19 30.07 -9.83
N PRO A 338 44.38 29.91 -10.89
CA PRO A 338 44.77 29.12 -12.04
C PRO A 338 45.71 29.94 -12.95
N PRO A 339 46.77 29.34 -13.54
CA PRO A 339 47.65 30.00 -14.49
C PRO A 339 46.96 30.26 -15.84
N ALA A 340 47.33 31.38 -16.45
CA ALA A 340 46.85 31.83 -17.75
C ALA A 340 47.25 30.85 -18.88
N PRO A 341 46.42 30.73 -19.96
CA PRO A 341 46.76 29.93 -21.11
C PRO A 341 47.84 30.61 -21.97
N GLU A 342 48.94 29.89 -22.23
CA GLU A 342 49.93 30.26 -23.24
C GLU A 342 49.34 30.11 -24.65
N ALA A 343 49.53 31.17 -25.43
CA ALA A 343 49.27 31.19 -26.87
C ALA A 343 50.40 30.44 -27.58
N HIS A 344 50.05 29.44 -28.38
CA HIS A 344 50.95 28.95 -29.44
C HIS A 344 50.27 29.06 -30.79
N ALA A 345 51.08 29.60 -31.70
CA ALA A 345 50.91 29.95 -33.11
C ALA A 345 50.21 28.88 -33.98
#